data_a8630053bae5d2e6abd3464fb25e6acf
#
_entry.id   a8630053bae5d2e6abd3464fb25e6acf
#
_cell.length_a   1.000
_cell.length_b   1.000
_cell.length_c   1.000
_cell.angle_alpha   90.00
_cell.angle_beta   90.00
_cell.angle_gamma   90.00
#
_symmetry.space_group_name_H-M   'P 1'
#
loop_
_entity.id
_entity.type
_entity.pdbx_description
1 polymer ?
#
loop_
_entity_poly.entity_id
_entity_poly.type
_entity_poly.pdbx_seq_one_letter_code
_entity_poly.pdbx_strand_id
1 'polypeptide(L)'
;MKCFVSMNPISPRFLSDNNFEVFYLNSERGAVGTSIHEIIHFVWFYVWHNLFSDSYEEYERPSLKWILSEMVVEPIMKDERLSSINPYFPRENGGCIYPYFFDMYAGGRLILDTLDDMYKSMKIEDFMKNSYEYSKEYEEEIRRHIKVSES
;
A
#
# COMPACT_ATOMS: atom_id res chain seq x y z
N MET A 1 -8.24 -16.42 -4.00
CA MET A 1 -7.63 -15.80 -2.81
C MET A 1 -8.33 -16.31 -1.55
N LYS A 2 -7.59 -16.54 -0.46
CA LYS A 2 -8.12 -17.05 0.82
C LYS A 2 -7.70 -16.09 1.95
N CYS A 3 -8.59 -15.86 2.90
CA CYS A 3 -8.30 -15.16 4.14
C CYS A 3 -8.34 -16.16 5.29
N PHE A 4 -7.32 -16.15 6.14
CA PHE A 4 -7.27 -16.95 7.35
C PHE A 4 -7.34 -16.06 8.59
N VAL A 5 -8.07 -16.49 9.60
CA VAL A 5 -8.02 -15.85 10.91
C VAL A 5 -6.93 -16.53 11.72
N SER A 6 -5.96 -15.76 12.22
CA SER A 6 -4.80 -16.30 12.92
C SER A 6 -4.52 -15.55 14.22
N MET A 7 -3.59 -16.10 15.01
CA MET A 7 -3.07 -15.44 16.22
C MET A 7 -1.87 -14.53 15.93
N ASN A 8 -1.48 -14.37 14.65
CA ASN A 8 -0.37 -13.53 14.25
C ASN A 8 -0.80 -12.06 14.14
N PRO A 9 -0.30 -11.16 14.99
CA PRO A 9 -0.69 -9.74 14.97
C PRO A 9 -0.15 -8.97 13.75
N ILE A 10 0.80 -9.55 13.00
CA ILE A 10 1.42 -8.90 11.83
C ILE A 10 0.52 -8.99 10.60
N SER A 11 -0.45 -9.94 10.60
CA SER A 11 -1.37 -10.15 9.47
C SER A 11 -0.64 -10.31 8.12
N PRO A 12 0.23 -11.32 7.97
CA PRO A 12 1.05 -11.48 6.77
C PRO A 12 0.23 -11.83 5.53
N ARG A 13 0.76 -11.42 4.35
CA ARG A 13 0.27 -11.88 3.05
C ARG A 13 1.29 -12.79 2.37
N PHE A 14 0.78 -13.72 1.57
CA PHE A 14 1.55 -14.70 0.79
C PHE A 14 1.08 -14.63 -0.65
N LEU A 15 1.75 -13.80 -1.46
CA LEU A 15 1.35 -13.52 -2.84
C LEU A 15 1.35 -14.77 -3.71
N SER A 16 2.40 -15.60 -3.61
CA SER A 16 2.52 -16.87 -4.35
C SER A 16 1.40 -17.86 -4.05
N ASP A 17 0.96 -17.90 -2.80
CA ASP A 17 -0.07 -18.83 -2.32
C ASP A 17 -1.49 -18.28 -2.41
N ASN A 18 -1.60 -17.02 -2.80
CA ASN A 18 -2.86 -16.32 -2.99
C ASN A 18 -3.70 -16.26 -1.71
N ASN A 19 -3.04 -16.02 -0.56
CA ASN A 19 -3.69 -15.94 0.74
C ASN A 19 -3.08 -14.86 1.64
N PHE A 20 -3.85 -14.46 2.66
CA PHE A 20 -3.41 -13.53 3.72
C PHE A 20 -4.06 -13.91 5.05
N GLU A 21 -3.54 -13.34 6.13
CA GLU A 21 -4.05 -13.56 7.47
C GLU A 21 -4.64 -12.29 8.06
N VAL A 22 -5.64 -12.45 8.93
CA VAL A 22 -6.21 -11.38 9.74
C VAL A 22 -6.13 -11.78 11.21
N PHE A 23 -5.66 -10.87 12.05
CA PHE A 23 -5.50 -11.12 13.48
C PHE A 23 -6.86 -11.29 14.16
N TYR A 24 -7.02 -12.34 14.97
CA TYR A 24 -8.31 -12.72 15.58
C TYR A 24 -8.88 -11.71 16.57
N LEU A 25 -8.04 -10.82 17.15
CA LEU A 25 -8.47 -9.76 18.05
C LEU A 25 -8.82 -8.45 17.34
N ASN A 26 -8.71 -8.37 16.02
CA ASN A 26 -9.18 -7.20 15.30
C ASN A 26 -10.69 -7.01 15.55
N SER A 27 -11.09 -5.74 15.72
CA SER A 27 -12.51 -5.42 15.67
C SER A 27 -13.08 -5.78 14.29
N GLU A 28 -14.38 -5.95 14.18
CA GLU A 28 -15.05 -6.21 12.89
C GLU A 28 -14.61 -5.21 11.80
N ARG A 29 -14.65 -3.91 12.12
CA ARG A 29 -14.21 -2.85 11.21
C ARG A 29 -12.71 -2.94 10.90
N GLY A 30 -11.87 -3.26 11.89
CA GLY A 30 -10.44 -3.45 11.68
C GLY A 30 -10.14 -4.66 10.81
N ALA A 31 -10.84 -5.79 11.01
CA ALA A 31 -10.69 -6.97 10.19
C ALA A 31 -11.07 -6.72 8.72
N VAL A 32 -12.17 -6.00 8.47
CA VAL A 32 -12.58 -5.60 7.12
C VAL A 32 -11.55 -4.66 6.51
N GLY A 33 -11.07 -3.66 7.26
CA GLY A 33 -10.05 -2.72 6.80
C GLY A 33 -8.75 -3.41 6.42
N THR A 34 -8.24 -4.32 7.26
CA THR A 34 -7.05 -5.14 6.96
C THR A 34 -7.29 -6.01 5.72
N SER A 35 -8.46 -6.63 5.60
CA SER A 35 -8.78 -7.45 4.43
C SER A 35 -8.79 -6.64 3.14
N ILE A 36 -9.36 -5.44 3.13
CA ILE A 36 -9.35 -4.54 1.97
C ILE A 36 -7.92 -4.14 1.64
N HIS A 37 -7.11 -3.77 2.63
CA HIS A 37 -5.70 -3.44 2.47
C HIS A 37 -4.94 -4.57 1.75
N GLU A 38 -5.04 -5.79 2.24
CA GLU A 38 -4.36 -6.94 1.62
C GLU A 38 -4.90 -7.26 0.22
N ILE A 39 -6.21 -7.14 0.00
CA ILE A 39 -6.81 -7.32 -1.32
C ILE A 39 -6.27 -6.28 -2.32
N ILE A 40 -6.08 -5.03 -1.89
CA ILE A 40 -5.45 -4.00 -2.73
C ILE A 40 -4.08 -4.45 -3.20
N HIS A 41 -3.23 -5.00 -2.32
CA HIS A 41 -1.92 -5.51 -2.71
C HIS A 41 -2.01 -6.64 -3.74
N PHE A 42 -2.92 -7.62 -3.56
CA PHE A 42 -3.10 -8.70 -4.54
C PHE A 42 -3.52 -8.17 -5.91
N VAL A 43 -4.47 -7.25 -5.94
CA VAL A 43 -4.92 -6.63 -7.20
C VAL A 43 -3.80 -5.78 -7.81
N TRP A 44 -3.11 -4.97 -7.00
CA TRP A 44 -1.99 -4.14 -7.44
C TRP A 44 -0.90 -4.96 -8.11
N PHE A 45 -0.40 -6.00 -7.45
CA PHE A 45 0.67 -6.82 -8.00
C PHE A 45 0.22 -7.71 -9.16
N TYR A 46 -1.03 -8.14 -9.18
CA TYR A 46 -1.59 -8.83 -10.35
C TYR A 46 -1.57 -7.92 -11.59
N VAL A 47 -2.06 -6.69 -11.48
CA VAL A 47 -2.05 -5.73 -12.58
C VAL A 47 -0.62 -5.34 -12.95
N TRP A 48 0.24 -5.12 -11.95
CA TRP A 48 1.66 -4.83 -12.13
C TRP A 48 2.38 -5.91 -12.93
N HIS A 49 2.24 -7.16 -12.52
CA HIS A 49 2.87 -8.29 -13.22
C HIS A 49 2.43 -8.40 -14.68
N ASN A 50 1.17 -8.12 -14.98
CA ASN A 50 0.67 -8.11 -16.35
C ASN A 50 1.19 -6.92 -17.18
N LEU A 51 1.46 -5.77 -16.54
CA LEU A 51 2.00 -4.59 -17.22
C LEU A 51 3.51 -4.65 -17.45
N PHE A 52 4.27 -5.17 -16.49
CA PHE A 52 5.73 -5.09 -16.46
C PHE A 52 6.42 -6.44 -16.66
N SER A 53 5.69 -7.56 -16.59
CA SER A 53 6.21 -8.92 -16.80
C SER A 53 7.42 -9.27 -15.93
N ASP A 54 7.43 -8.80 -14.68
CA ASP A 54 8.51 -9.00 -13.74
C ASP A 54 8.23 -10.14 -12.73
N SER A 55 9.20 -10.44 -11.88
CA SER A 55 9.14 -11.51 -10.87
C SER A 55 8.39 -11.06 -9.62
N TYR A 56 7.64 -11.96 -8.96
CA TYR A 56 7.01 -11.71 -7.67
C TYR A 56 8.00 -11.46 -6.53
N GLU A 57 9.23 -11.93 -6.62
CA GLU A 57 10.29 -11.67 -5.64
C GLU A 57 10.60 -10.17 -5.48
N GLU A 58 10.39 -9.40 -6.56
CA GLU A 58 10.56 -7.96 -6.54
C GLU A 58 9.46 -7.22 -5.77
N TYR A 59 8.38 -7.91 -5.37
CA TYR A 59 7.25 -7.34 -4.62
C TYR A 59 7.40 -7.48 -3.12
N GLU A 60 8.50 -8.06 -2.66
CA GLU A 60 8.80 -8.27 -1.25
C GLU A 60 9.66 -7.12 -0.67
N ARG A 61 9.57 -6.94 0.65
CA ARG A 61 10.41 -6.00 1.38
C ARG A 61 11.89 -6.41 1.26
N PRO A 62 12.82 -5.47 1.05
CA PRO A 62 12.69 -4.00 1.06
C PRO A 62 12.66 -3.37 -0.35
N SER A 63 12.08 -4.02 -1.35
CA SER A 63 12.08 -3.50 -2.72
C SER A 63 11.29 -2.18 -2.83
N LEU A 64 11.66 -1.34 -3.82
CA LEU A 64 10.95 -0.09 -4.08
C LEU A 64 9.49 -0.35 -4.51
N LYS A 65 9.23 -1.46 -5.20
CA LYS A 65 7.89 -1.89 -5.61
C LYS A 65 7.03 -2.21 -4.40
N TRP A 66 7.60 -2.89 -3.39
CA TRP A 66 6.90 -3.13 -2.12
C TRP A 66 6.59 -1.80 -1.41
N ILE A 67 7.58 -0.90 -1.27
CA ILE A 67 7.39 0.41 -0.64
C ILE A 67 6.26 1.19 -1.33
N LEU A 68 6.29 1.25 -2.66
CA LEU A 68 5.24 1.92 -3.43
C LEU A 68 3.87 1.26 -3.20
N SER A 69 3.80 -0.07 -3.18
CA SER A 69 2.54 -0.78 -2.96
C SER A 69 1.91 -0.46 -1.61
N GLU A 70 2.72 -0.22 -0.58
CA GLU A 70 2.22 0.21 0.74
C GLU A 70 1.69 1.66 0.70
N MET A 71 2.37 2.55 0.02
CA MET A 71 1.96 3.96 -0.07
C MET A 71 0.67 4.16 -0.88
N VAL A 72 0.48 3.41 -1.96
CA VAL A 72 -0.71 3.55 -2.83
C VAL A 72 -2.00 3.01 -2.22
N VAL A 73 -1.91 2.23 -1.14
CA VAL A 73 -3.11 1.79 -0.40
C VAL A 73 -3.93 2.99 0.07
N GLU A 74 -3.30 4.06 0.54
CA GLU A 74 -4.02 5.21 1.08
C GLU A 74 -4.92 5.90 0.03
N PRO A 75 -4.43 6.37 -1.15
CA PRO A 75 -5.30 6.98 -2.15
C PRO A 75 -6.37 6.03 -2.67
N ILE A 76 -6.09 4.73 -2.75
CA ILE A 76 -7.08 3.73 -3.19
C ILE A 76 -8.18 3.55 -2.13
N MET A 77 -7.84 3.46 -0.85
CA MET A 77 -8.82 3.34 0.23
C MET A 77 -9.69 4.59 0.42
N LYS A 78 -9.21 5.76 -0.02
CA LYS A 78 -10.00 7.01 -0.05
C LYS A 78 -11.06 7.03 -1.17
N ASP A 79 -10.97 6.17 -2.17
CA ASP A 79 -11.97 6.08 -3.24
C ASP A 79 -13.36 5.84 -2.63
N GLU A 80 -14.37 6.60 -3.08
CA GLU A 80 -15.72 6.56 -2.52
C GLU A 80 -16.34 5.15 -2.54
N ARG A 81 -16.03 4.34 -3.54
CA ARG A 81 -16.54 2.97 -3.67
C ARG A 81 -16.00 2.07 -2.56
N LEU A 82 -14.72 2.19 -2.19
CA LEU A 82 -14.12 1.41 -1.12
C LEU A 82 -14.45 2.00 0.25
N SER A 83 -14.43 3.32 0.40
CA SER A 83 -14.77 3.99 1.65
C SER A 83 -16.25 3.83 2.04
N SER A 84 -17.14 3.51 1.08
CA SER A 84 -18.52 3.14 1.36
C SER A 84 -18.66 1.75 2.00
N ILE A 85 -17.72 0.84 1.74
CA ILE A 85 -17.68 -0.51 2.35
C ILE A 85 -17.05 -0.46 3.73
N ASN A 86 -15.89 0.18 3.83
CA ASN A 86 -15.19 0.39 5.08
C ASN A 86 -14.64 1.83 5.10
N PRO A 87 -15.22 2.74 5.88
CA PRO A 87 -14.82 4.14 5.88
C PRO A 87 -13.32 4.30 6.09
N TYR A 88 -12.69 5.13 5.26
CA TYR A 88 -11.29 5.47 5.36
C TYR A 88 -10.92 5.95 6.77
N PHE A 89 -9.78 5.48 7.27
CA PHE A 89 -9.21 5.92 8.52
C PHE A 89 -8.25 7.09 8.26
N PRO A 90 -8.57 8.31 8.73
CA PRO A 90 -7.68 9.45 8.58
C PRO A 90 -6.34 9.23 9.29
N ARG A 91 -5.29 9.88 8.81
CA ARG A 91 -3.93 9.78 9.37
C ARG A 91 -3.89 10.14 10.85
N GLU A 92 -4.67 11.13 11.28
CA GLU A 92 -4.80 11.58 12.68
C GLU A 92 -5.35 10.49 13.61
N ASN A 93 -6.05 9.51 13.06
CA ASN A 93 -6.64 8.38 13.78
C ASN A 93 -5.88 7.07 13.54
N GLY A 94 -4.62 7.15 13.13
CA GLY A 94 -3.75 6.00 12.90
C GLY A 94 -3.62 5.58 11.42
N GLY A 95 -4.46 6.10 10.52
CA GLY A 95 -4.37 5.81 9.10
C GLY A 95 -4.64 4.35 8.73
N CYS A 96 -4.34 4.00 7.49
CA CYS A 96 -4.50 2.64 6.94
C CYS A 96 -3.18 2.05 6.41
N ILE A 97 -2.07 2.76 6.59
CA ILE A 97 -0.71 2.39 6.16
C ILE A 97 0.29 2.68 7.28
N TYR A 98 1.56 2.34 7.08
CA TYR A 98 2.60 2.61 8.06
C TYR A 98 2.72 4.10 8.40
N PRO A 99 2.75 4.48 9.69
CA PRO A 99 2.76 5.90 10.10
C PRO A 99 3.93 6.70 9.57
N TYR A 100 5.08 6.08 9.33
CA TYR A 100 6.25 6.76 8.79
C TYR A 100 6.09 7.28 7.35
N PHE A 101 5.01 6.91 6.66
CA PHE A 101 4.68 7.52 5.37
C PHE A 101 3.95 8.86 5.50
N PHE A 102 3.37 9.17 6.67
CA PHE A 102 2.49 10.34 6.82
C PHE A 102 3.22 11.69 6.73
N ASP A 103 4.49 11.72 7.07
CA ASP A 103 5.36 12.89 7.04
C ASP A 103 6.55 12.74 6.08
N MET A 104 6.47 11.78 5.16
CA MET A 104 7.49 11.55 4.15
C MET A 104 7.38 12.57 3.01
N TYR A 105 8.44 13.34 2.81
CA TYR A 105 8.58 14.28 1.71
C TYR A 105 9.50 13.71 0.62
N ALA A 106 9.12 13.96 -0.63
CA ALA A 106 9.92 13.68 -1.80
C ALA A 106 9.73 14.81 -2.81
N GLY A 107 10.83 15.37 -3.32
CA GLY A 107 10.78 16.53 -4.21
C GLY A 107 10.14 17.79 -3.56
N GLY A 108 10.25 17.93 -2.24
CA GLY A 108 9.70 19.08 -1.51
C GLY A 108 8.19 19.04 -1.22
N ARG A 109 7.51 17.91 -1.52
CA ARG A 109 6.08 17.72 -1.27
C ARG A 109 5.83 16.41 -0.53
N LEU A 110 4.74 16.33 0.25
CA LEU A 110 4.30 15.06 0.84
C LEU A 110 4.05 14.02 -0.27
N ILE A 111 4.70 12.87 -0.16
CA ILE A 111 4.61 11.84 -1.19
C ILE A 111 3.19 11.30 -1.36
N LEU A 112 2.47 11.12 -0.25
CA LEU A 112 1.09 10.63 -0.28
C LEU A 112 0.13 11.61 -0.97
N ASP A 113 0.37 12.91 -0.86
CA ASP A 113 -0.45 13.92 -1.55
C ASP A 113 -0.17 13.91 -3.06
N THR A 114 1.08 13.66 -3.44
CA THR A 114 1.46 13.49 -4.85
C THR A 114 0.81 12.23 -5.45
N LEU A 115 0.84 11.12 -4.71
CA LEU A 115 0.21 9.86 -5.14
C LEU A 115 -1.32 9.98 -5.22
N ASP A 116 -1.94 10.72 -4.29
CA ASP A 116 -3.38 10.97 -4.29
C ASP A 116 -3.82 11.77 -5.53
N ASP A 117 -3.06 12.82 -5.90
CA ASP A 117 -3.33 13.60 -7.11
C ASP A 117 -3.13 12.77 -8.39
N MET A 118 -2.09 11.94 -8.46
CA MET A 118 -1.88 11.02 -9.59
C MET A 118 -3.04 10.02 -9.71
N TYR A 119 -3.46 9.40 -8.60
CA TYR A 119 -4.55 8.43 -8.57
C TYR A 119 -5.86 9.02 -9.08
N LYS A 120 -6.18 10.27 -8.68
CA LYS A 120 -7.41 10.97 -9.09
C LYS A 120 -7.41 11.43 -10.54
N SER A 121 -6.24 11.70 -11.11
CA SER A 121 -6.11 12.32 -12.45
C SER A 121 -5.78 11.34 -13.57
N MET A 122 -5.37 10.10 -13.26
CA MET A 122 -4.84 9.16 -14.24
C MET A 122 -5.66 7.86 -14.30
N LYS A 123 -5.53 7.12 -15.41
CA LYS A 123 -5.96 5.73 -15.48
C LYS A 123 -4.98 4.86 -14.67
N ILE A 124 -5.44 3.69 -14.25
CA ILE A 124 -4.66 2.83 -13.34
C ILE A 124 -3.28 2.45 -13.92
N GLU A 125 -3.19 2.15 -15.21
CA GLU A 125 -1.92 1.77 -15.85
C GLU A 125 -0.94 2.95 -15.87
N ASP A 126 -1.42 4.15 -16.15
CA ASP A 126 -0.61 5.37 -16.15
C ASP A 126 -0.22 5.76 -14.72
N PHE A 127 -1.14 5.62 -13.77
CA PHE A 127 -0.86 5.81 -12.34
C PHE A 127 0.27 4.88 -11.86
N MET A 128 0.18 3.58 -12.17
CA MET A 128 1.22 2.60 -11.81
C MET A 128 2.59 2.97 -12.37
N LYS A 129 2.65 3.33 -13.66
CA LYS A 129 3.90 3.71 -14.31
C LYS A 129 4.48 5.00 -13.73
N ASN A 130 3.68 6.06 -13.66
CA ASN A 130 4.14 7.38 -13.23
C ASN A 130 4.50 7.39 -11.74
N SER A 131 3.74 6.71 -10.88
CA SER A 131 4.07 6.61 -9.45
C SER A 131 5.36 5.82 -9.22
N TYR A 132 5.65 4.81 -10.05
CA TYR A 132 6.92 4.08 -9.98
C TYR A 132 8.10 4.90 -10.47
N GLU A 133 7.97 5.62 -11.61
CA GLU A 133 9.02 6.52 -12.09
C GLU A 133 9.31 7.63 -11.06
N TYR A 134 8.27 8.22 -10.48
CA TYR A 134 8.40 9.17 -9.38
C TYR A 134 9.13 8.56 -8.17
N SER A 135 8.76 7.34 -7.78
CA SER A 135 9.42 6.67 -6.64
C SER A 135 10.89 6.35 -6.94
N LYS A 136 11.25 6.03 -8.18
CA LYS A 136 12.66 5.84 -8.59
C LYS A 136 13.45 7.14 -8.55
N GLU A 137 12.86 8.24 -9.01
CA GLU A 137 13.50 9.56 -8.99
C GLU A 137 13.86 9.99 -7.55
N TYR A 138 13.00 9.69 -6.58
CA TYR A 138 13.19 10.07 -5.17
C TYR A 138 13.54 8.90 -4.25
N GLU A 139 14.04 7.78 -4.79
CA GLU A 139 14.29 6.55 -4.02
C GLU A 139 15.23 6.78 -2.83
N GLU A 140 16.26 7.60 -2.99
CA GLU A 140 17.21 7.89 -1.89
C GLU A 140 16.53 8.65 -0.73
N GLU A 141 15.65 9.61 -1.04
CA GLU A 141 14.89 10.36 -0.04
C GLU A 141 13.93 9.43 0.71
N ILE A 142 13.19 8.61 -0.02
CA ILE A 142 12.24 7.62 0.50
C ILE A 142 12.95 6.63 1.45
N ARG A 143 14.04 6.01 1.00
CA ARG A 143 14.78 5.04 1.79
C ARG A 143 15.45 5.64 3.02
N ARG A 144 15.94 6.87 2.93
CA ARG A 144 16.51 7.60 4.06
C ARG A 144 15.46 7.85 5.13
N HIS A 145 14.27 8.28 4.74
CA HIS A 145 13.16 8.54 5.66
C HIS A 145 12.75 7.27 6.40
N ILE A 146 12.53 6.17 5.68
CA ILE A 146 12.17 4.86 6.27
C ILE A 146 13.24 4.40 7.28
N LYS A 147 14.51 4.47 6.92
CA LYS A 147 15.62 4.05 7.79
C LYS A 147 15.68 4.84 9.10
N VAL A 148 15.43 6.14 9.06
CA VAL A 148 15.39 7.00 10.25
C VAL A 148 14.19 6.67 11.13
N SER A 149 13.05 6.36 10.54
CA SER A 149 11.81 6.08 11.25
C SER A 149 11.78 4.68 11.90
N GLU A 150 12.60 3.75 11.40
CA GLU A 150 12.72 2.38 11.95
C GLU A 150 13.86 2.24 12.99
N SER A 151 14.67 3.28 13.24
CA SER A 151 15.78 3.30 14.18
C SER A 151 15.38 3.84 15.54
#